data_31f0d3c894c3fa9a3336150fe617a514
#
_entry.id   31f0d3c894c3fa9a3336150fe617a514
#
_cell.length_a   1.000
_cell.length_b   1.000
_cell.length_c   1.000
_cell.angle_alpha   90.00
_cell.angle_beta   90.00
_cell.angle_gamma   90.00
#
_symmetry.space_group_name_H-M   'P 1'
#
loop_
_entity.id
_entity.type
_entity.pdbx_description
1 polymer ?
#
loop_
_entity_poly.entity_id
_entity_poly.type
_entity_poly.pdbx_seq_one_letter_code
_entity_poly.pdbx_strand_id
1 'polypeptide(L)'
;VSFPIINRLVSRPKSFAAGAAVLLGSVGVVMGGGVSEAAAASPQAVAKQMIPDAAQYACFDKIVEHESGWNPQASNASSGAYGLVQALPASKMSSAGADWKTNPATQIEWGLDYMNDRYGSPCDAWSFWQSNGWY
;
A
#
# COMPACT_ATOMS: atom_id res chain seq x y z
N VAL A 1 -21.27 -3.20 -3.49
CA VAL A 1 -20.14 -2.97 -3.77
C VAL A 1 -19.25 -2.87 -2.67
N SER A 2 -19.47 -2.17 -1.82
CA SER A 2 -18.65 -2.03 -0.81
C SER A 2 -18.43 -3.19 -0.04
N PHE A 3 -19.30 -4.03 0.01
CA PHE A 3 -19.12 -5.05 0.85
C PHE A 3 -17.98 -5.85 0.62
N PRO A 4 -17.54 -5.96 -0.42
CA PRO A 4 -16.49 -6.85 -0.59
C PRO A 4 -15.37 -6.38 0.20
N ILE A 5 -15.29 -5.20 0.29
CA ILE A 5 -14.29 -4.65 0.99
C ILE A 5 -14.24 -5.11 2.32
N ILE A 6 -15.25 -5.12 2.92
CA ILE A 6 -15.32 -5.51 4.19
C ILE A 6 -14.76 -6.78 4.39
N ASN A 7 -15.01 -7.63 3.60
CA ASN A 7 -14.52 -8.85 3.82
C ASN A 7 -13.12 -8.88 3.93
N ARG A 8 -12.48 -8.13 3.22
CA ARG A 8 -11.16 -8.23 3.31
C ARG A 8 -10.68 -7.93 4.57
N LEU A 9 -11.29 -7.09 5.15
CA LEU A 9 -10.84 -6.69 6.33
C LEU A 9 -10.73 -7.76 7.20
N VAL A 10 -11.62 -8.46 7.21
CA VAL A 10 -11.66 -9.46 8.09
C VAL A 10 -10.60 -10.32 7.91
N SER A 11 -10.37 -10.64 6.81
CA SER A 11 -9.46 -11.61 6.67
C SER A 11 -8.18 -11.25 7.10
N ARG A 12 -7.74 -10.23 6.88
CA ARG A 12 -6.50 -10.03 7.19
C ARG A 12 -6.09 -9.96 8.41
N PRO A 13 -6.69 -9.52 9.10
CA PRO A 13 -6.27 -9.34 10.34
C PRO A 13 -5.52 -10.45 10.77
N LYS A 14 -5.72 -11.20 10.74
CA LYS A 14 -5.12 -12.14 11.29
C LYS A 14 -4.19 -12.72 10.67
N SER A 15 -4.23 -12.75 10.02
CA SER A 15 -3.35 -13.48 9.45
C SER A 15 -2.15 -13.15 9.54
N PHE A 16 -1.95 -12.91 9.77
CA PHE A 16 -0.82 -12.75 9.83
C PHE A 16 -0.23 -12.85 10.56
N ALA A 17 -0.70 -12.73 10.93
CA ALA A 17 -0.11 -12.77 11.71
C ALA A 17 0.57 -13.54 11.85
N ALA A 18 0.38 -13.96 11.71
CA ALA A 18 1.01 -14.45 11.84
C ALA A 18 1.79 -14.70 11.47
N GLY A 19 1.78 -14.78 11.25
CA GLY A 19 2.64 -14.83 10.96
C GLY A 19 3.25 -14.81 11.01
N ALA A 20 3.15 -14.77 11.04
CA ALA A 20 3.94 -14.63 11.14
C ALA A 20 4.52 -14.86 11.53
N ALA A 21 4.36 -15.05 11.63
CA ALA A 21 5.03 -15.13 12.05
C ALA A 21 5.73 -15.49 12.18
N VAL A 22 5.68 -15.80 11.90
CA VAL A 22 6.46 -15.94 11.95
C VAL A 22 7.15 -16.12 12.15
N LEU A 23 7.08 -16.39 12.05
CA LEU A 23 7.94 -16.49 12.26
C LEU A 23 8.64 -16.54 12.49
N LEU A 24 8.52 -16.77 12.33
CA LEU A 24 9.38 -16.76 12.57
C LEU A 24 10.16 -16.67 12.78
N GLY A 25 10.11 -16.80 12.63
CA GLY A 25 11.02 -16.63 12.85
C GLY A 25 11.71 -16.70 12.88
N SER A 26 11.85 -17.06 12.57
CA SER A 26 12.72 -17.09 12.61
C SER A 26 13.55 -16.88 12.46
N VAL A 27 13.60 -17.14 12.15
CA VAL A 27 14.48 -16.97 12.06
C VAL A 27 15.33 -16.49 11.91
N GLY A 28 15.38 -16.54 11.72
CA GLY A 28 16.24 -16.11 11.56
C GLY A 28 16.84 -15.56 11.65
N VAL A 29 16.80 -15.47 11.50
CA VAL A 29 17.35 -14.96 11.61
C VAL A 29 18.25 -14.64 11.77
N VAL A 30 18.38 -14.66 11.99
CA VAL A 30 19.20 -14.63 12.33
C VAL A 30 20.24 -14.11 11.93
N MET A 31 20.69 -14.13 11.41
CA MET A 31 21.63 -13.75 10.96
C MET A 31 21.60 -12.50 10.99
N GLY A 32 21.40 -12.42 11.53
CA GLY A 32 21.56 -11.32 11.64
C GLY A 32 21.14 -10.13 11.08
N GLY A 33 21.90 -9.34 10.91
CA GLY A 33 21.53 -8.14 10.43
C GLY A 33 20.53 -8.19 9.40
N GLY A 34 20.72 -8.99 8.53
CA GLY A 34 19.86 -8.97 7.49
C GLY A 34 18.53 -9.02 7.88
N VAL A 35 18.34 -9.68 8.83
CA VAL A 35 17.13 -9.82 9.30
C VAL A 35 16.45 -8.63 9.41
N SER A 36 17.04 -7.74 9.95
CA SER A 36 16.32 -6.61 10.25
C SER A 36 15.74 -6.11 9.04
N GLU A 37 16.38 -6.19 8.00
CA GLU A 37 15.83 -5.62 6.94
C GLU A 37 14.76 -6.38 6.51
N ALA A 38 14.76 -7.48 6.76
CA ALA A 38 13.74 -8.29 6.37
C ALA A 38 12.59 -7.72 6.99
N ALA A 39 12.78 -7.45 8.15
CA ALA A 39 11.70 -6.98 8.88
C ALA A 39 11.30 -5.74 8.22
N ALA A 40 12.20 -5.06 7.72
CA ALA A 40 11.84 -3.83 7.14
C ALA A 40 11.44 -4.10 5.72
N ALA A 41 10.44 -4.83 5.55
CA ALA A 41 9.97 -5.12 4.24
C ALA A 41 9.76 -3.84 3.48
N SER A 42 10.14 -3.81 2.24
CA SER A 42 9.99 -2.63 1.43
C SER A 42 8.51 -2.37 1.22
N PRO A 43 8.13 -1.13 0.96
CA PRO A 43 6.74 -0.85 0.65
C PRO A 43 6.23 -1.68 -0.52
N GLN A 44 7.08 -1.95 -1.50
CA GLN A 44 6.68 -2.78 -2.63
C GLN A 44 6.35 -4.20 -2.20
N ALA A 45 7.15 -4.74 -1.30
CA ALA A 45 6.90 -6.10 -0.82
C ALA A 45 5.59 -6.16 -0.04
N VAL A 46 5.31 -5.14 0.74
CA VAL A 46 4.07 -5.08 1.49
C VAL A 46 2.90 -5.01 0.51
N ALA A 47 3.00 -4.19 -0.52
CA ALA A 47 1.94 -4.06 -1.49
C ALA A 47 1.70 -5.37 -2.24
N LYS A 48 2.76 -6.10 -2.54
CA LYS A 48 2.59 -7.36 -3.22
C LYS A 48 1.80 -8.34 -2.41
N GLN A 49 1.97 -8.33 -1.11
CA GLN A 49 1.21 -9.21 -0.26
C GLN A 49 -0.23 -8.78 -0.19
N MET A 50 -0.50 -7.50 -0.26
CA MET A 50 -1.85 -6.98 -0.15
C MET A 50 -2.60 -7.07 -1.47
N ILE A 51 -1.90 -7.20 -2.59
CA ILE A 51 -2.49 -7.28 -3.91
C ILE A 51 -2.02 -8.57 -4.57
N PRO A 52 -2.68 -9.67 -4.28
CA PRO A 52 -2.22 -10.97 -4.79
C PRO A 52 -2.32 -11.14 -6.30
N ASP A 53 -3.19 -10.39 -6.95
CA ASP A 53 -3.31 -10.47 -8.38
C ASP A 53 -2.13 -9.73 -9.02
N ALA A 54 -1.27 -10.46 -9.70
CA ALA A 54 -0.04 -9.89 -10.25
C ALA A 54 -0.29 -8.76 -11.24
N ALA A 55 -1.37 -8.84 -12.02
CA ALA A 55 -1.67 -7.79 -12.97
C ALA A 55 -2.11 -6.53 -12.26
N GLN A 56 -2.91 -6.67 -11.23
CA GLN A 56 -3.36 -5.51 -10.47
C GLN A 56 -2.20 -4.89 -9.69
N TYR A 57 -1.30 -5.73 -9.17
CA TYR A 57 -0.13 -5.20 -8.49
C TYR A 57 0.71 -4.39 -9.47
N ALA A 58 0.89 -4.90 -10.70
CA ALA A 58 1.73 -4.19 -11.68
C ALA A 58 1.14 -2.82 -11.97
N CYS A 59 -0.17 -2.69 -12.03
CA CYS A 59 -0.80 -1.40 -12.27
C CYS A 59 -0.64 -0.48 -11.06
N PHE A 60 -0.80 -1.02 -9.87
CA PHE A 60 -0.62 -0.26 -8.64
C PHE A 60 0.82 0.25 -8.59
N ASP A 61 1.77 -0.63 -8.93
CA ASP A 61 3.18 -0.29 -8.93
C ASP A 61 3.45 0.90 -9.85
N LYS A 62 2.86 0.91 -11.03
CA LYS A 62 3.10 2.00 -11.96
C LYS A 62 2.60 3.31 -11.41
N ILE A 63 1.43 3.32 -10.81
CA ILE A 63 0.89 4.54 -10.25
C ILE A 63 1.78 5.03 -9.12
N VAL A 64 2.15 4.16 -8.19
CA VAL A 64 2.95 4.59 -7.04
C VAL A 64 4.33 5.06 -7.49
N GLU A 65 4.88 4.40 -8.48
CA GLU A 65 6.16 4.80 -9.00
C GLU A 65 6.09 6.23 -9.53
N HIS A 66 5.06 6.57 -10.29
CA HIS A 66 4.94 7.91 -10.84
C HIS A 66 4.55 8.95 -9.79
N GLU A 67 3.80 8.53 -8.77
CA GLU A 67 3.34 9.49 -7.78
C GLU A 67 4.42 9.82 -6.74
N SER A 68 5.13 8.84 -6.28
CA SER A 68 6.07 9.05 -5.18
C SER A 68 7.41 8.36 -5.34
N GLY A 69 7.56 7.52 -6.37
CA GLY A 69 8.75 6.71 -6.47
C GLY A 69 8.86 5.74 -5.31
N TRP A 70 7.74 5.32 -4.79
CA TRP A 70 7.65 4.39 -3.65
C TRP A 70 8.24 4.99 -2.36
N ASN A 71 8.18 6.31 -2.21
CA ASN A 71 8.64 6.95 -1.00
C ASN A 71 7.44 7.26 -0.10
N PRO A 72 7.30 6.59 1.04
CA PRO A 72 6.14 6.79 1.91
C PRO A 72 6.09 8.18 2.52
N GLN A 73 7.18 8.93 2.44
CA GLN A 73 7.21 10.25 3.02
C GLN A 73 7.28 11.34 1.93
N ALA A 74 7.03 10.97 0.68
CA ALA A 74 7.05 11.95 -0.39
C ALA A 74 5.97 13.00 -0.15
N SER A 75 6.30 14.25 -0.33
CA SER A 75 5.39 15.33 -0.06
C SER A 75 5.49 16.35 -1.16
N ASN A 76 4.37 16.80 -1.68
CA ASN A 76 4.34 17.81 -2.71
C ASN A 76 4.17 19.17 -2.04
N ALA A 77 5.18 20.01 -2.11
CA ALA A 77 5.15 21.28 -1.41
C ALA A 77 4.04 22.20 -1.91
N SER A 78 3.66 22.07 -3.16
CA SER A 78 2.63 22.94 -3.69
C SER A 78 1.24 22.52 -3.28
N SER A 79 0.93 21.26 -3.36
CA SER A 79 -0.43 20.80 -3.12
C SER A 79 -0.65 20.21 -1.74
N GLY A 80 0.41 19.72 -1.12
CA GLY A 80 0.28 19.02 0.16
C GLY A 80 0.01 17.54 -0.01
N ALA A 81 -0.01 17.04 -1.25
CA ALA A 81 -0.21 15.61 -1.46
C ALA A 81 0.91 14.85 -0.76
N TYR A 82 0.60 13.71 -0.19
CA TYR A 82 1.56 13.01 0.66
C TYR A 82 1.53 11.51 0.48
N GLY A 83 2.70 10.90 0.65
CA GLY A 83 2.82 9.45 0.77
C GLY A 83 2.93 8.73 -0.54
N LEU A 84 2.88 7.41 -0.44
CA LEU A 84 3.07 6.55 -1.59
C LEU A 84 2.12 6.87 -2.73
N VAL A 85 0.88 7.16 -2.43
CA VAL A 85 -0.13 7.38 -3.45
C VAL A 85 -0.48 8.85 -3.63
N GLN A 86 0.23 9.72 -2.92
CA GLN A 86 0.03 11.16 -3.01
C GLN A 86 -1.43 11.57 -2.73
N ALA A 87 -1.92 11.13 -1.57
CA ALA A 87 -3.28 11.45 -1.16
C ALA A 87 -3.44 12.95 -0.95
N LEU A 88 -4.59 13.49 -1.33
CA LEU A 88 -4.85 14.91 -1.22
C LEU A 88 -6.30 15.14 -0.79
N PRO A 89 -6.56 15.74 0.36
CA PRO A 89 -5.56 16.06 1.36
C PRO A 89 -5.01 14.80 2.01
N ALA A 90 -3.79 14.91 2.48
CA ALA A 90 -3.10 13.78 3.06
C ALA A 90 -3.88 13.13 4.20
N SER A 91 -4.56 13.94 4.99
CA SER A 91 -5.26 13.43 6.14
C SER A 91 -6.40 12.48 5.80
N LYS A 92 -6.81 12.38 4.54
CA LYS A 92 -7.81 11.43 4.17
C LYS A 92 -7.34 10.01 4.49
N MET A 93 -6.04 9.79 4.50
CA MET A 93 -5.51 8.46 4.78
C MET A 93 -5.77 8.01 6.21
N SER A 94 -6.20 8.92 7.09
CA SER A 94 -6.49 8.54 8.46
C SER A 94 -7.67 7.57 8.53
N SER A 95 -8.48 7.48 7.48
CA SER A 95 -9.57 6.53 7.49
C SER A 95 -9.06 5.09 7.43
N ALA A 96 -7.85 4.87 6.97
CA ALA A 96 -7.27 3.55 6.92
C ALA A 96 -6.47 3.23 8.19
N GLY A 97 -6.07 4.23 8.92
CA GLY A 97 -5.33 4.01 10.16
C GLY A 97 -4.70 5.29 10.65
N ALA A 98 -4.58 5.43 11.96
CA ALA A 98 -4.01 6.63 12.56
C ALA A 98 -2.54 6.78 12.23
N ASP A 99 -1.87 5.72 11.89
CA ASP A 99 -0.44 5.72 11.60
C ASP A 99 -0.12 6.00 10.13
N TRP A 100 -1.04 6.60 9.41
CA TRP A 100 -0.88 6.79 7.98
C TRP A 100 0.35 7.58 7.57
N LYS A 101 0.85 8.41 8.43
CA LYS A 101 2.01 9.20 8.06
C LYS A 101 3.27 8.38 7.95
N THR A 102 3.38 7.33 8.69
CA THR A 102 4.63 6.57 8.76
C THR A 102 4.51 5.12 8.34
N ASN A 103 3.32 4.60 8.25
CA ASN A 103 3.15 3.18 7.94
C ASN A 103 2.78 2.96 6.47
N PRO A 104 3.69 2.42 5.68
CA PRO A 104 3.40 2.18 4.27
C PRO A 104 2.18 1.28 4.05
N ALA A 105 1.97 0.30 4.93
CA ALA A 105 0.83 -0.60 4.76
C ALA A 105 -0.48 0.16 4.85
N THR A 106 -0.57 1.13 5.76
CA THR A 106 -1.77 1.94 5.91
C THR A 106 -1.98 2.80 4.66
N GLN A 107 -0.90 3.33 4.12
CA GLN A 107 -1.00 4.14 2.91
C GLN A 107 -1.44 3.29 1.72
N ILE A 108 -0.92 2.07 1.62
CA ILE A 108 -1.27 1.17 0.55
C ILE A 108 -2.74 0.78 0.65
N GLU A 109 -3.19 0.51 1.86
CA GLU A 109 -4.57 0.14 2.06
C GLU A 109 -5.49 1.26 1.60
N TRP A 110 -5.19 2.49 2.00
CA TRP A 110 -6.00 3.62 1.61
C TRP A 110 -5.99 3.78 0.08
N GLY A 111 -4.82 3.68 -0.52
CA GLY A 111 -4.68 3.87 -1.96
C GLY A 111 -5.42 2.82 -2.74
N LEU A 112 -5.34 1.58 -2.28
CA LEU A 112 -6.00 0.49 -2.94
C LEU A 112 -7.52 0.68 -2.86
N ASP A 113 -8.03 1.06 -1.69
CA ASP A 113 -9.45 1.30 -1.55
C ASP A 113 -9.88 2.47 -2.43
N TYR A 114 -9.08 3.51 -2.50
CA TYR A 114 -9.39 4.67 -3.33
C TYR A 114 -9.50 4.24 -4.80
N MET A 115 -8.52 3.47 -5.28
CA MET A 115 -8.52 3.03 -6.67
C MET A 115 -9.71 2.12 -6.98
N ASN A 116 -10.03 1.23 -6.05
CA ASN A 116 -11.14 0.34 -6.24
C ASN A 116 -12.47 1.08 -6.22
N ASP A 117 -12.64 2.01 -5.29
CA ASP A 117 -13.89 2.72 -5.19
C ASP A 117 -14.10 3.70 -6.35
N ARG A 118 -13.07 4.37 -6.74
CA ARG A 118 -13.22 5.40 -7.75
C ARG A 118 -13.14 4.88 -9.17
N TYR A 119 -12.31 3.90 -9.41
CA TYR A 119 -12.08 3.41 -10.76
C TYR A 119 -12.47 1.95 -10.96
N GLY A 120 -12.60 1.20 -9.92
CA GLY A 120 -12.94 -0.21 -9.99
C GLY A 120 -11.76 -1.13 -9.74
N SER A 121 -10.58 -0.72 -10.06
CA SER A 121 -9.39 -1.54 -9.82
C SER A 121 -8.14 -0.70 -10.03
N PRO A 122 -6.99 -1.17 -9.56
CA PRO A 122 -5.74 -0.48 -9.83
C PRO A 122 -5.45 -0.34 -11.34
N CYS A 123 -5.79 -1.35 -12.12
CA CYS A 123 -5.53 -1.27 -13.55
C CYS A 123 -6.46 -0.25 -14.22
N ASP A 124 -7.68 -0.11 -13.75
CA ASP A 124 -8.56 0.91 -14.27
C ASP A 124 -8.05 2.29 -13.86
N ALA A 125 -7.53 2.42 -12.66
CA ALA A 125 -6.94 3.67 -12.20
C ALA A 125 -5.73 4.03 -13.05
N TRP A 126 -4.90 3.02 -13.36
CA TRP A 126 -3.70 3.24 -14.17
C TRP A 126 -4.09 3.71 -15.59
N SER A 127 -5.14 3.13 -16.14
CA SER A 127 -5.62 3.51 -17.44
C SER A 127 -6.04 4.97 -17.42
N PHE A 128 -6.73 5.39 -16.37
CA PHE A 128 -7.13 6.79 -16.24
C PHE A 128 -5.90 7.67 -16.11
N TRP A 129 -4.92 7.24 -15.33
CA TRP A 129 -3.71 7.99 -15.10
C TRP A 129 -2.97 8.21 -16.41
N GLN A 130 -2.89 7.19 -17.23
CA GLN A 130 -2.17 7.30 -18.50
C GLN A 130 -2.81 8.32 -19.43
N SER A 131 -4.12 8.49 -19.37
CA SER A 131 -4.79 9.45 -20.20
C SER A 131 -4.78 10.85 -19.62
N ASN A 132 -4.70 10.98 -18.31
CA ASN A 132 -4.90 12.26 -17.65
C ASN A 132 -3.72 12.79 -16.87
N GLY A 133 -2.79 11.95 -16.49
CA GLY A 133 -1.64 12.37 -15.69
C GLY A 133 -1.94 12.49 -14.20
N TRP A 134 -3.11 12.03 -13.76
CA TRP A 134 -3.48 12.04 -12.36
C TRP A 134 -4.59 11.02 -12.18
N TYR A 135 -5.01 10.82 -10.93
CA TYR A 135 -6.12 9.88 -10.70
C TYR A 135 -6.90 10.20 -9.43
#